data_fb4a1d19e2c590100135e19c80284793
#
_entry.id   fb4a1d19e2c590100135e19c80284793
#
_cell.length_a   1.000
_cell.length_b   1.000
_cell.length_c   1.000
_cell.angle_alpha   90.00
_cell.angle_beta   90.00
_cell.angle_gamma   90.00
#
_symmetry.space_group_name_H-M   'P 1'
#
loop_
_entity.id
_entity.type
_entity.pdbx_description
1 polymer ?
#
loop_
_entity_poly.entity_id
_entity_poly.type
_entity_poly.pdbx_seq_one_letter_code
_entity_poly.pdbx_strand_id
1 'polypeptide(L)'
;MNDRNLFGINVLMLAPCLGKFGGIETFCLTLIEDLIFRGATVRLLRKKVAGFEEDGSIDRNELEIRSAWTSGQRSRFDSEFVKPRDTIIKKAIQECDILHLHNPMIEGVWYAKKWDKICVMTVYNWRRNGWHPRLWAWRWAVAQADRRWYISEFVWDSWERNRRTGSARLPVVSRMPTGEIPPEKRKGFLFIGRWVPNKGIRILLEAYRKISPNPELWPLTLIGDGPLKADVEKIIRQNKIKGVDLPGFVSEADRHRYTKEAKWMVTPPHTNEDLGLTPLEARSVGVPCIATDDGGVPETAGKHALFCKRGCVKSLANRLQEAVDMCEAEYEQKALATKEGLQDYVRPLDEYAKNYLQLLHRI
;
A
#
# COMPACT_ATOMS: atom_id res chain seq x y z
N MET A 1 -27.48 13.31 -6.30
CA MET A 1 -27.42 12.92 -4.89
C MET A 1 -26.38 13.80 -4.22
N ASN A 2 -26.71 14.44 -3.10
CA ASN A 2 -25.80 15.37 -2.42
C ASN A 2 -24.51 14.65 -2.01
N ASP A 3 -23.36 15.04 -2.59
CA ASP A 3 -22.04 14.43 -2.33
C ASP A 3 -21.51 14.69 -0.89
N ARG A 4 -22.25 15.45 -0.06
CA ARG A 4 -21.88 15.81 1.30
C ARG A 4 -22.81 15.15 2.32
N ASN A 5 -22.63 13.84 2.53
CA ASN A 5 -23.54 13.06 3.38
C ASN A 5 -22.98 12.72 4.77
N LEU A 6 -21.77 13.23 5.13
CA LEU A 6 -21.13 12.97 6.42
C LEU A 6 -21.08 14.20 7.33
N PHE A 7 -21.93 15.20 7.05
CA PHE A 7 -21.95 16.43 7.82
C PHE A 7 -22.31 16.19 9.29
N GLY A 8 -21.47 16.71 10.18
CA GLY A 8 -21.64 16.57 11.63
C GLY A 8 -21.13 15.25 12.22
N ILE A 9 -20.55 14.35 11.41
CA ILE A 9 -19.99 13.08 11.87
C ILE A 9 -18.53 13.25 12.30
N ASN A 10 -18.22 12.81 13.52
CA ASN A 10 -16.88 12.84 14.07
C ASN A 10 -16.18 11.49 13.85
N VAL A 11 -15.19 11.45 12.99
CA VAL A 11 -14.38 10.25 12.71
C VAL A 11 -13.05 10.34 13.44
N LEU A 12 -12.77 9.38 14.30
CA LEU A 12 -11.45 9.22 14.91
C LEU A 12 -10.67 8.14 14.19
N MET A 13 -9.55 8.49 13.60
CA MET A 13 -8.61 7.53 13.04
C MET A 13 -7.46 7.28 14.01
N LEU A 14 -7.23 6.01 14.36
CA LEU A 14 -6.07 5.56 15.12
C LEU A 14 -5.11 4.82 14.21
N ALA A 15 -3.97 5.45 13.90
CA ALA A 15 -2.99 4.95 12.95
C ALA A 15 -1.56 4.95 13.52
N PRO A 16 -1.27 4.13 14.54
CA PRO A 16 0.05 4.11 15.17
C PRO A 16 1.16 3.57 14.27
N CYS A 17 0.80 2.91 13.17
CA CYS A 17 1.75 2.41 12.16
C CYS A 17 2.17 3.46 11.13
N LEU A 18 1.54 4.64 11.08
CA LEU A 18 1.88 5.68 10.12
C LEU A 18 3.30 6.21 10.33
N GLY A 19 4.10 6.12 9.26
CA GLY A 19 5.44 6.70 9.15
C GLY A 19 5.44 8.05 8.45
N LYS A 20 6.59 8.39 7.88
CA LYS A 20 6.76 9.63 7.09
C LYS A 20 6.32 9.45 5.64
N PHE A 21 6.60 8.27 5.07
CA PHE A 21 6.31 7.93 3.67
C PHE A 21 5.90 6.47 3.55
N GLY A 22 4.93 6.21 2.69
CA GLY A 22 4.50 4.86 2.35
C GLY A 22 3.09 4.82 1.77
N GLY A 23 2.68 3.66 1.31
CA GLY A 23 1.35 3.48 0.72
C GLY A 23 0.21 3.62 1.73
N ILE A 24 0.44 3.22 2.99
CA ILE A 24 -0.56 3.37 4.06
C ILE A 24 -0.76 4.84 4.38
N GLU A 25 0.32 5.62 4.46
CA GLU A 25 0.30 7.05 4.71
C GLU A 25 -0.48 7.79 3.62
N THR A 26 -0.14 7.54 2.37
CA THR A 26 -0.84 8.15 1.22
C THR A 26 -2.32 7.81 1.24
N PHE A 27 -2.69 6.55 1.48
CA PHE A 27 -4.08 6.13 1.57
C PHE A 27 -4.83 6.82 2.71
N CYS A 28 -4.25 6.83 3.92
CA CYS A 28 -4.87 7.49 5.07
C CYS A 28 -5.18 8.96 4.79
N LEU A 29 -4.21 9.68 4.22
CA LEU A 29 -4.39 11.10 3.89
C LEU A 29 -5.46 11.29 2.81
N THR A 30 -5.44 10.49 1.75
CA THR A 30 -6.45 10.55 0.68
C THR A 30 -7.86 10.26 1.23
N LEU A 31 -7.99 9.28 2.12
CA LEU A 31 -9.28 8.98 2.75
C LEU A 31 -9.75 10.11 3.68
N ILE A 32 -8.83 10.72 4.44
CA ILE A 32 -9.14 11.86 5.30
C ILE A 32 -9.63 13.04 4.47
N GLU A 33 -8.93 13.39 3.39
CA GLU A 33 -9.32 14.47 2.47
C GLU A 33 -10.74 14.24 1.91
N ASP A 34 -11.07 13.01 1.50
CA ASP A 34 -12.40 12.66 0.99
C ASP A 34 -13.49 12.76 2.09
N LEU A 35 -13.20 12.29 3.30
CA LEU A 35 -14.15 12.39 4.41
C LEU A 35 -14.43 13.84 4.80
N ILE A 36 -13.41 14.70 4.86
CA ILE A 36 -13.55 16.14 5.12
C ILE A 36 -14.34 16.81 4.00
N PHE A 37 -14.03 16.50 2.73
CA PHE A 37 -14.78 17.02 1.58
C PHE A 37 -16.28 16.68 1.67
N ARG A 38 -16.63 15.53 2.26
CA ARG A 38 -18.01 15.10 2.51
C ARG A 38 -18.64 15.69 3.78
N GLY A 39 -17.91 16.51 4.51
CA GLY A 39 -18.41 17.25 5.68
C GLY A 39 -18.17 16.56 7.03
N ALA A 40 -17.36 15.50 7.08
CA ALA A 40 -16.98 14.89 8.35
C ALA A 40 -15.91 15.72 9.07
N THR A 41 -15.95 15.73 10.40
CA THR A 41 -14.83 16.17 11.23
C THR A 41 -13.91 15.01 11.49
N VAL A 42 -12.64 15.10 11.09
CA VAL A 42 -11.69 14.01 11.22
C VAL A 42 -10.58 14.34 12.20
N ARG A 43 -10.36 13.45 13.17
CA ARG A 43 -9.22 13.49 14.09
C ARG A 43 -8.31 12.31 13.82
N LEU A 44 -7.02 12.57 13.51
CA LEU A 44 -6.01 11.53 13.32
C LEU A 44 -5.04 11.49 14.49
N LEU A 45 -5.02 10.38 15.21
CA LEU A 45 -3.99 10.08 16.21
C LEU A 45 -2.99 9.09 15.63
N ARG A 46 -1.73 9.47 15.63
CA ARG A 46 -0.63 8.70 15.04
C ARG A 46 0.60 8.65 15.95
N LYS A 47 1.57 7.85 15.57
CA LYS A 47 2.88 7.82 16.21
C LYS A 47 3.68 9.06 15.87
N LYS A 48 4.42 9.61 16.85
CA LYS A 48 5.39 10.67 16.61
C LYS A 48 6.52 10.13 15.72
N VAL A 49 6.77 10.78 14.60
CA VAL A 49 7.85 10.44 13.66
C VAL A 49 8.83 11.60 13.62
N ALA A 50 10.12 11.31 13.88
CA ALA A 50 11.16 12.34 13.86
C ALA A 50 11.26 13.00 12.47
N GLY A 51 11.35 14.33 12.44
CA GLY A 51 11.45 15.10 11.20
C GLY A 51 10.14 15.20 10.40
N PHE A 52 9.02 14.80 10.98
CA PHE A 52 7.70 15.06 10.45
C PHE A 52 7.08 16.17 11.31
N GLU A 53 7.20 17.39 10.86
CA GLU A 53 6.46 18.49 11.45
C GLU A 53 4.99 18.36 11.04
N GLU A 54 4.11 18.81 11.92
CA GLU A 54 2.66 18.85 11.68
C GLU A 54 2.35 19.99 10.71
N ASP A 55 2.90 19.88 9.50
CA ASP A 55 2.78 20.93 8.49
C ASP A 55 1.45 20.76 7.73
N GLY A 56 0.61 21.75 7.98
CA GLY A 56 -0.78 21.77 7.61
C GLY A 56 -1.01 22.05 6.13
N SER A 57 -0.94 21.03 5.31
CA SER A 57 -1.47 21.07 3.95
C SER A 57 -2.97 20.71 3.86
N ILE A 58 -3.60 20.32 4.97
CA ILE A 58 -5.03 20.00 5.06
C ILE A 58 -5.71 21.11 5.88
N ASP A 59 -6.90 21.52 5.49
CA ASP A 59 -7.66 22.58 6.18
C ASP A 59 -7.79 22.26 7.68
N ARG A 60 -7.15 23.09 8.50
CA ARG A 60 -6.96 22.86 9.94
C ARG A 60 -8.24 22.95 10.77
N ASN A 61 -9.31 23.45 10.20
CA ASN A 61 -10.56 23.65 10.93
C ASN A 61 -11.34 22.33 11.12
N GLU A 62 -11.08 21.32 10.29
CA GLU A 62 -11.81 20.05 10.29
C GLU A 62 -10.92 18.83 10.55
N LEU A 63 -9.60 19.01 10.60
CA LEU A 63 -8.63 17.96 10.86
C LEU A 63 -7.75 18.29 12.06
N GLU A 64 -7.78 17.42 13.06
CA GLU A 64 -6.83 17.45 14.18
C GLU A 64 -5.85 16.28 14.07
N ILE A 65 -4.57 16.57 13.85
CA ILE A 65 -3.50 15.57 13.88
C ILE A 65 -2.72 15.71 15.18
N ARG A 66 -2.71 14.64 15.99
CA ARG A 66 -1.92 14.59 17.22
C ARG A 66 -1.00 13.38 17.25
N SER A 67 0.19 13.59 17.78
CA SER A 67 1.12 12.53 18.12
C SER A 67 0.76 11.93 19.49
N ALA A 68 -0.01 10.85 19.48
CA ALA A 68 -0.45 10.17 20.69
C ALA A 68 0.50 9.06 21.17
N TRP A 69 1.48 8.69 20.34
CA TRP A 69 2.47 7.64 20.64
C TRP A 69 3.88 8.14 20.45
N THR A 70 4.77 7.71 21.34
CA THR A 70 6.21 7.93 21.21
C THR A 70 6.93 6.64 20.84
N SER A 71 8.10 6.76 20.22
CA SER A 71 8.93 5.61 19.89
C SER A 71 9.30 4.84 21.16
N GLY A 72 9.15 3.52 21.15
CA GLY A 72 9.43 2.66 22.31
C GLY A 72 8.24 2.36 23.22
N GLN A 73 7.14 3.11 23.12
CA GLN A 73 5.91 2.75 23.82
C GLN A 73 5.23 1.60 23.08
N ARG A 74 5.13 0.44 23.73
CA ARG A 74 4.54 -0.78 23.15
C ARG A 74 3.59 -1.43 24.14
N SER A 75 2.48 -1.98 23.62
CA SER A 75 1.62 -2.83 24.42
C SER A 75 2.26 -4.20 24.65
N ARG A 76 1.84 -4.90 25.70
CA ARG A 76 2.29 -6.27 25.97
C ARG A 76 1.92 -7.25 24.85
N PHE A 77 0.80 -6.99 24.18
CA PHE A 77 0.22 -7.87 23.16
C PHE A 77 0.49 -7.40 21.74
N ASP A 78 1.00 -6.17 21.59
CA ASP A 78 1.27 -5.58 20.30
C ASP A 78 2.65 -4.94 20.28
N SER A 79 3.48 -5.31 19.30
CA SER A 79 4.83 -4.77 19.17
C SER A 79 4.88 -3.34 18.67
N GLU A 80 3.78 -2.84 18.10
CA GLU A 80 3.70 -1.53 17.47
C GLU A 80 2.80 -0.56 18.22
N PHE A 81 1.93 -1.04 19.09
CA PHE A 81 0.85 -0.27 19.70
C PHE A 81 1.05 -0.08 21.20
N VAL A 82 0.66 1.07 21.65
CA VAL A 82 0.73 1.50 23.04
C VAL A 82 -0.50 1.00 23.80
N LYS A 83 -0.32 0.69 25.06
CA LYS A 83 -1.46 0.63 25.98
C LYS A 83 -2.11 2.01 26.02
N PRO A 84 -3.41 2.16 25.78
CA PRO A 84 -4.08 3.45 25.87
C PRO A 84 -4.28 3.81 27.34
N ARG A 85 -3.20 4.06 28.05
CA ARG A 85 -3.21 4.77 29.32
C ARG A 85 -3.36 6.26 29.11
N ASP A 86 -3.19 6.67 27.86
CA ASP A 86 -3.27 8.06 27.47
C ASP A 86 -4.73 8.53 27.56
N THR A 87 -4.95 9.51 28.38
CA THR A 87 -6.24 10.18 28.53
C THR A 87 -6.72 10.81 27.22
N ILE A 88 -5.78 11.20 26.33
CA ILE A 88 -6.09 11.78 25.00
C ILE A 88 -6.80 10.75 24.13
N ILE A 89 -6.27 9.52 24.02
CA ILE A 89 -6.87 8.46 23.20
C ILE A 89 -8.26 8.09 23.74
N LYS A 90 -8.38 7.92 25.05
CA LYS A 90 -9.66 7.59 25.69
C LYS A 90 -10.70 8.66 25.45
N LYS A 91 -10.34 9.93 25.68
CA LYS A 91 -11.22 11.08 25.45
C LYS A 91 -11.64 11.17 23.99
N ALA A 92 -10.68 11.02 23.06
CA ALA A 92 -10.96 11.04 21.63
C ALA A 92 -11.95 9.92 21.20
N ILE A 93 -11.80 8.70 21.75
CA ILE A 93 -12.74 7.60 21.46
C ILE A 93 -14.13 7.89 22.05
N GLN A 94 -14.23 8.51 23.22
CA GLN A 94 -15.52 8.88 23.78
C GLN A 94 -16.25 9.94 22.96
N GLU A 95 -15.51 10.87 22.36
CA GLU A 95 -16.02 12.00 21.59
C GLU A 95 -16.34 11.67 20.11
N CYS A 96 -15.83 10.57 19.56
CA CYS A 96 -16.12 10.21 18.17
C CYS A 96 -17.45 9.46 18.01
N ASP A 97 -17.99 9.52 16.81
CA ASP A 97 -19.14 8.69 16.38
C ASP A 97 -18.61 7.39 15.76
N ILE A 98 -17.55 7.48 14.97
CA ILE A 98 -16.90 6.35 14.32
C ILE A 98 -15.41 6.30 14.70
N LEU A 99 -14.98 5.15 15.22
CA LEU A 99 -13.58 4.82 15.42
C LEU A 99 -13.08 4.01 14.23
N HIS A 100 -12.11 4.53 13.48
CA HIS A 100 -11.44 3.80 12.40
C HIS A 100 -10.02 3.40 12.83
N LEU A 101 -9.79 2.11 12.95
CA LEU A 101 -8.50 1.53 13.31
C LEU A 101 -7.71 1.13 12.05
N HIS A 102 -6.47 1.57 11.96
CA HIS A 102 -5.54 1.16 10.93
C HIS A 102 -4.64 0.05 11.47
N ASN A 103 -4.96 -1.19 11.13
CA ASN A 103 -4.49 -2.46 11.69
C ASN A 103 -5.15 -2.86 13.02
N PRO A 104 -5.09 -4.16 13.41
CA PRO A 104 -5.66 -4.64 14.64
C PRO A 104 -5.09 -3.94 15.87
N MET A 105 -5.95 -3.32 16.64
CA MET A 105 -5.64 -2.65 17.90
C MET A 105 -6.60 -3.10 18.98
N ILE A 106 -6.13 -3.94 19.90
CA ILE A 106 -6.96 -4.61 20.90
C ILE A 106 -7.66 -3.60 21.81
N GLU A 107 -6.88 -2.65 22.30
CA GLU A 107 -7.35 -1.64 23.23
C GLU A 107 -8.37 -0.69 22.58
N GLY A 108 -8.14 -0.32 21.31
CA GLY A 108 -9.09 0.50 20.56
C GLY A 108 -10.44 -0.17 20.40
N VAL A 109 -10.44 -1.45 20.01
CA VAL A 109 -11.66 -2.26 19.91
C VAL A 109 -12.34 -2.43 21.26
N TRP A 110 -11.57 -2.67 22.32
CA TRP A 110 -12.12 -2.84 23.66
C TRP A 110 -12.82 -1.57 24.15
N TYR A 111 -12.21 -0.39 23.94
CA TYR A 111 -12.83 0.88 24.32
C TYR A 111 -14.02 1.24 23.43
N ALA A 112 -13.96 0.94 22.11
CA ALA A 112 -15.11 1.14 21.23
C ALA A 112 -16.33 0.37 21.75
N LYS A 113 -16.16 -0.91 22.07
CA LYS A 113 -17.24 -1.72 22.67
C LYS A 113 -17.71 -1.20 24.04
N LYS A 114 -16.77 -0.81 24.90
CA LYS A 114 -17.11 -0.31 26.24
C LYS A 114 -18.00 0.95 26.18
N TRP A 115 -17.81 1.78 25.16
CA TRP A 115 -18.54 3.05 25.02
C TRP A 115 -19.51 3.05 23.84
N ASP A 116 -19.86 1.87 23.34
CA ASP A 116 -20.81 1.65 22.24
C ASP A 116 -20.49 2.51 21.00
N LYS A 117 -19.23 2.54 20.60
CA LYS A 117 -18.78 3.28 19.42
C LYS A 117 -18.69 2.35 18.21
N ILE A 118 -19.10 2.85 17.04
CA ILE A 118 -18.93 2.14 15.78
C ILE A 118 -17.44 1.96 15.51
N CYS A 119 -17.01 0.72 15.29
CA CYS A 119 -15.61 0.38 15.06
C CYS A 119 -15.41 -0.14 13.64
N VAL A 120 -14.69 0.63 12.83
CA VAL A 120 -14.19 0.25 11.51
C VAL A 120 -12.72 -0.14 11.64
N MET A 121 -12.28 -1.13 10.89
CA MET A 121 -10.88 -1.56 10.89
C MET A 121 -10.39 -1.83 9.47
N THR A 122 -9.33 -1.13 9.05
CA THR A 122 -8.58 -1.49 7.84
C THR A 122 -7.40 -2.38 8.22
N VAL A 123 -7.34 -3.57 7.63
CA VAL A 123 -6.31 -4.58 7.90
C VAL A 123 -5.33 -4.60 6.74
N TYR A 124 -4.10 -4.14 6.99
CA TYR A 124 -3.04 -4.02 5.98
C TYR A 124 -2.15 -5.25 5.87
N ASN A 125 -1.99 -5.99 6.96
CA ASN A 125 -1.01 -7.06 7.01
C ASN A 125 -1.69 -8.44 7.03
N TRP A 126 -1.15 -9.38 6.23
CA TRP A 126 -1.58 -10.76 6.30
C TRP A 126 -1.28 -11.38 7.66
N ARG A 127 -2.15 -12.28 8.10
CA ARG A 127 -2.03 -12.97 9.38
C ARG A 127 -0.95 -14.04 9.29
N ARG A 128 0.13 -13.86 10.04
CA ARG A 128 1.19 -14.86 10.16
C ARG A 128 0.66 -16.11 10.86
N ASN A 129 1.10 -17.27 10.41
CA ASN A 129 0.87 -18.52 11.10
C ASN A 129 1.76 -18.60 12.35
N GLY A 130 1.25 -19.21 13.40
CA GLY A 130 1.99 -19.41 14.63
C GLY A 130 1.09 -19.53 15.86
N TRP A 131 1.65 -20.07 16.94
CA TRP A 131 0.99 -20.22 18.22
C TRP A 131 1.53 -19.17 19.20
N HIS A 132 0.90 -18.00 19.26
CA HIS A 132 1.28 -16.92 20.16
C HIS A 132 0.03 -16.21 20.68
N PRO A 133 -0.10 -15.94 21.99
CA PRO A 133 -1.27 -15.27 22.59
C PRO A 133 -1.66 -13.97 21.88
N ARG A 134 -0.68 -13.21 21.39
CA ARG A 134 -0.91 -11.99 20.62
C ARG A 134 -1.72 -12.22 19.33
N LEU A 135 -1.48 -13.34 18.64
CA LEU A 135 -2.23 -13.66 17.41
C LEU A 135 -3.70 -13.95 17.72
N TRP A 136 -3.99 -14.55 18.86
CA TRP A 136 -5.36 -14.75 19.34
C TRP A 136 -6.03 -13.42 19.68
N ALA A 137 -5.32 -12.55 20.39
CA ALA A 137 -5.83 -11.22 20.75
C ALA A 137 -6.10 -10.36 19.52
N TRP A 138 -5.25 -10.43 18.50
CA TRP A 138 -5.50 -9.76 17.21
C TRP A 138 -6.68 -10.35 16.46
N ARG A 139 -6.82 -11.68 16.43
CA ARG A 139 -8.00 -12.33 15.83
C ARG A 139 -9.28 -11.91 16.53
N TRP A 140 -9.25 -11.84 17.85
CA TRP A 140 -10.38 -11.32 18.61
C TRP A 140 -10.69 -9.87 18.20
N ALA A 141 -9.71 -8.98 18.18
CA ALA A 141 -9.91 -7.58 17.81
C ALA A 141 -10.50 -7.44 16.40
N VAL A 142 -9.96 -8.17 15.41
CA VAL A 142 -10.49 -8.17 14.05
C VAL A 142 -11.94 -8.68 14.03
N ALA A 143 -12.24 -9.76 14.77
CA ALA A 143 -13.58 -10.35 14.80
C ALA A 143 -14.63 -9.43 15.47
N GLN A 144 -14.21 -8.50 16.32
CA GLN A 144 -15.08 -7.61 17.07
C GLN A 144 -15.37 -6.27 16.38
N ALA A 145 -14.64 -5.91 15.34
CA ALA A 145 -14.92 -4.69 14.57
C ALA A 145 -16.22 -4.82 13.78
N ASP A 146 -17.02 -3.76 13.73
CA ASP A 146 -18.32 -3.73 13.01
C ASP A 146 -18.14 -3.81 11.51
N ARG A 147 -17.06 -3.19 11.00
CA ARG A 147 -16.61 -3.30 9.61
C ARG A 147 -15.13 -3.63 9.58
N ARG A 148 -14.79 -4.54 8.67
CA ARG A 148 -13.42 -4.99 8.44
C ARG A 148 -13.09 -4.86 6.97
N TRP A 149 -12.17 -3.97 6.65
CA TRP A 149 -11.73 -3.72 5.30
C TRP A 149 -10.35 -4.32 5.09
N TYR A 150 -10.23 -5.21 4.13
CA TYR A 150 -8.97 -5.86 3.79
C TYR A 150 -8.43 -5.27 2.50
N ILE A 151 -7.14 -4.99 2.48
CA ILE A 151 -6.51 -4.32 1.33
C ILE A 151 -6.35 -5.23 0.11
N SER A 152 -6.39 -6.54 0.31
CA SER A 152 -6.28 -7.56 -0.75
C SER A 152 -7.05 -8.82 -0.37
N GLU A 153 -7.39 -9.65 -1.36
CA GLU A 153 -7.94 -10.98 -1.11
C GLU A 153 -6.97 -11.85 -0.31
N PHE A 154 -5.67 -11.75 -0.62
CA PHE A 154 -4.62 -12.45 0.11
C PHE A 154 -4.63 -12.11 1.61
N VAL A 155 -4.72 -10.83 1.95
CA VAL A 155 -4.84 -10.40 3.35
C VAL A 155 -6.15 -10.90 3.94
N TRP A 156 -7.25 -10.75 3.23
CA TRP A 156 -8.57 -11.19 3.72
C TRP A 156 -8.60 -12.69 4.02
N ASP A 157 -8.16 -13.54 3.08
CA ASP A 157 -8.10 -14.99 3.28
C ASP A 157 -7.23 -15.42 4.45
N SER A 158 -6.17 -14.67 4.73
CA SER A 158 -5.31 -14.94 5.87
C SER A 158 -6.01 -14.75 7.23
N TRP A 159 -6.99 -13.86 7.30
CA TRP A 159 -7.73 -13.54 8.52
C TRP A 159 -9.09 -14.24 8.60
N GLU A 160 -9.84 -14.26 7.50
CA GLU A 160 -11.20 -14.78 7.40
C GLU A 160 -11.34 -15.70 6.20
N ARG A 161 -11.21 -17.01 6.39
CA ARG A 161 -11.45 -18.00 5.31
C ARG A 161 -12.90 -17.99 4.84
N ASN A 162 -13.84 -17.83 5.78
CA ASN A 162 -15.26 -17.67 5.46
C ASN A 162 -15.59 -16.18 5.58
N ARG A 163 -15.99 -15.57 4.47
CA ARG A 163 -16.37 -14.14 4.41
C ARG A 163 -17.49 -13.85 5.41
N ARG A 164 -17.24 -13.04 6.41
CA ARG A 164 -18.21 -12.68 7.44
C ARG A 164 -18.98 -11.43 7.04
N THR A 165 -20.21 -11.31 7.51
CA THR A 165 -20.97 -10.07 7.40
C THR A 165 -20.16 -8.89 7.95
N GLY A 166 -20.13 -7.78 7.22
CA GLY A 166 -19.37 -6.58 7.60
C GLY A 166 -17.89 -6.62 7.22
N SER A 167 -17.44 -7.62 6.48
CA SER A 167 -16.09 -7.62 5.89
C SER A 167 -16.15 -7.40 4.38
N ALA A 168 -15.16 -6.68 3.85
CA ALA A 168 -15.04 -6.38 2.44
C ALA A 168 -13.56 -6.23 2.03
N ARG A 169 -13.26 -6.51 0.77
CA ARG A 169 -12.03 -6.08 0.15
C ARG A 169 -12.19 -4.63 -0.30
N LEU A 170 -11.46 -3.74 0.32
CA LEU A 170 -11.35 -2.35 -0.13
C LEU A 170 -9.86 -2.07 -0.37
N PRO A 171 -9.41 -2.15 -1.62
CA PRO A 171 -8.01 -1.94 -1.96
C PRO A 171 -7.60 -0.52 -1.65
N VAL A 172 -6.44 -0.37 -1.03
CA VAL A 172 -5.81 0.93 -0.80
C VAL A 172 -5.53 1.58 -2.15
N VAL A 173 -5.96 2.81 -2.32
CA VAL A 173 -5.61 3.64 -3.48
C VAL A 173 -4.48 4.60 -3.12
N SER A 174 -3.53 4.76 -4.04
CA SER A 174 -2.52 5.81 -3.98
C SER A 174 -2.89 6.96 -4.92
N ARG A 175 -2.15 8.06 -4.85
CA ARG A 175 -2.21 9.09 -5.89
C ARG A 175 -1.62 8.49 -7.17
N MET A 176 -2.52 8.14 -8.09
CA MET A 176 -2.14 7.49 -9.35
C MET A 176 -1.51 8.49 -10.31
N PRO A 177 -0.47 8.10 -11.06
CA PRO A 177 0.04 8.92 -12.16
C PRO A 177 -1.08 9.15 -13.19
N THR A 178 -1.07 10.35 -13.75
CA THR A 178 -2.01 10.77 -14.79
C THR A 178 -1.28 11.09 -16.09
N GLY A 179 -2.01 11.04 -17.21
CA GLY A 179 -1.47 11.22 -18.56
C GLY A 179 -0.70 9.98 -19.02
N GLU A 180 -0.54 9.84 -20.31
CA GLU A 180 0.08 8.67 -20.94
C GLU A 180 1.24 9.07 -21.82
N ILE A 181 2.20 8.16 -21.94
CA ILE A 181 3.24 8.20 -22.97
C ILE A 181 2.94 7.05 -23.93
N PRO A 182 2.94 7.30 -25.24
CA PRO A 182 2.73 6.24 -26.22
C PRO A 182 3.66 5.05 -25.98
N PRO A 183 3.17 3.82 -26.13
CA PRO A 183 3.94 2.61 -25.84
C PRO A 183 5.32 2.54 -26.51
N GLU A 184 5.41 2.98 -27.76
CA GLU A 184 6.65 2.99 -28.58
C GLU A 184 7.74 3.95 -28.05
N LYS A 185 7.37 4.90 -27.19
CA LYS A 185 8.31 5.83 -26.53
C LYS A 185 8.82 5.34 -25.19
N ARG A 186 8.24 4.27 -24.66
CA ARG A 186 8.62 3.68 -23.36
C ARG A 186 9.87 2.83 -23.49
N LYS A 187 10.71 2.84 -22.43
CA LYS A 187 11.96 2.08 -22.43
C LYS A 187 12.22 1.36 -21.12
N GLY A 188 12.84 0.22 -21.22
CA GLY A 188 13.48 -0.48 -20.11
C GLY A 188 12.56 -0.95 -18.99
N PHE A 189 13.20 -1.25 -17.89
CA PHE A 189 12.60 -1.79 -16.69
C PHE A 189 12.67 -0.77 -15.55
N LEU A 190 11.61 -0.70 -14.75
CA LEU A 190 11.53 0.18 -13.60
C LEU A 190 11.23 -0.63 -12.33
N PHE A 191 12.02 -0.40 -11.30
CA PHE A 191 11.73 -0.85 -9.95
C PHE A 191 11.55 0.37 -9.04
N ILE A 192 10.48 0.39 -8.25
CA ILE A 192 10.22 1.42 -7.24
C ILE A 192 9.97 0.74 -5.90
N GLY A 193 10.73 1.12 -4.88
CA GLY A 193 10.50 0.61 -3.53
C GLY A 193 11.63 0.88 -2.55
N ARG A 194 11.41 0.51 -1.29
CA ARG A 194 12.47 0.55 -0.29
C ARG A 194 13.52 -0.51 -0.61
N TRP A 195 14.78 -0.18 -0.47
CA TRP A 195 15.89 -1.11 -0.74
C TRP A 195 16.16 -1.96 0.50
N VAL A 196 15.25 -2.90 0.74
CA VAL A 196 15.28 -3.88 1.83
C VAL A 196 15.24 -5.30 1.25
N PRO A 197 15.73 -6.32 1.98
CA PRO A 197 15.85 -7.67 1.44
C PRO A 197 14.58 -8.24 0.84
N ASN A 198 13.44 -8.03 1.49
CA ASN A 198 12.16 -8.59 1.07
C ASN A 198 11.59 -8.02 -0.24
N LYS A 199 12.08 -6.89 -0.75
CA LYS A 199 11.64 -6.30 -2.02
C LYS A 199 12.30 -6.90 -3.26
N GLY A 200 13.27 -7.80 -3.10
CA GLY A 200 13.84 -8.59 -4.19
C GLY A 200 14.80 -7.85 -5.11
N ILE A 201 15.33 -6.69 -4.71
CA ILE A 201 16.23 -5.87 -5.53
C ILE A 201 17.52 -6.62 -5.96
N ARG A 202 18.07 -7.46 -5.08
CA ARG A 202 19.24 -8.29 -5.41
C ARG A 202 18.91 -9.34 -6.47
N ILE A 203 17.72 -9.95 -6.36
CA ILE A 203 17.21 -10.95 -7.32
C ILE A 203 17.03 -10.29 -8.69
N LEU A 204 16.50 -9.07 -8.71
CA LEU A 204 16.31 -8.30 -9.94
C LEU A 204 17.64 -7.99 -10.62
N LEU A 205 18.63 -7.48 -9.88
CA LEU A 205 19.96 -7.19 -10.43
C LEU A 205 20.62 -8.45 -11.02
N GLU A 206 20.50 -9.58 -10.34
CA GLU A 206 21.07 -10.82 -10.80
C GLU A 206 20.34 -11.38 -12.03
N ALA A 207 19.01 -11.25 -12.08
CA ALA A 207 18.22 -11.63 -13.25
C ALA A 207 18.53 -10.75 -14.46
N TYR A 208 18.62 -9.45 -14.26
CA TYR A 208 18.96 -8.47 -15.30
C TYR A 208 20.37 -8.72 -15.85
N ARG A 209 21.35 -8.95 -14.98
CA ARG A 209 22.72 -9.33 -15.39
C ARG A 209 22.74 -10.60 -16.24
N LYS A 210 21.89 -11.59 -15.92
CA LYS A 210 21.84 -12.88 -16.67
C LYS A 210 21.34 -12.69 -18.10
N ILE A 211 20.36 -11.86 -18.32
CA ILE A 211 19.83 -11.60 -19.68
C ILE A 211 20.72 -10.65 -20.46
N SER A 212 21.48 -9.79 -19.76
CA SER A 212 22.42 -8.82 -20.35
C SER A 212 21.87 -8.11 -21.60
N PRO A 213 20.71 -7.40 -21.48
CA PRO A 213 20.06 -6.82 -22.64
C PRO A 213 20.84 -5.60 -23.13
N ASN A 214 20.51 -5.10 -24.35
CA ASN A 214 21.06 -3.82 -24.82
C ASN A 214 20.70 -2.70 -23.84
N PRO A 215 21.69 -2.07 -23.17
CA PRO A 215 21.43 -1.09 -22.11
C PRO A 215 20.81 0.23 -22.61
N GLU A 216 20.91 0.55 -23.88
CA GLU A 216 20.30 1.75 -24.47
C GLU A 216 18.80 1.57 -24.72
N LEU A 217 18.38 0.35 -25.05
CA LEU A 217 16.99 0.00 -25.31
C LEU A 217 16.26 -0.46 -24.04
N TRP A 218 16.99 -1.15 -23.17
CA TRP A 218 16.46 -1.81 -21.96
C TRP A 218 17.20 -1.39 -20.69
N PRO A 219 17.27 -0.08 -20.37
CA PRO A 219 17.83 0.35 -19.08
C PRO A 219 17.02 -0.21 -17.91
N LEU A 220 17.69 -0.43 -16.77
CA LEU A 220 17.05 -0.77 -15.51
C LEU A 220 17.16 0.41 -14.55
N THR A 221 16.05 1.07 -14.28
CA THR A 221 15.99 2.17 -13.32
C THR A 221 15.51 1.67 -11.95
N LEU A 222 16.29 1.91 -10.90
CA LEU A 222 16.00 1.51 -9.53
C LEU A 222 15.74 2.75 -8.66
N ILE A 223 14.47 3.06 -8.41
CA ILE A 223 14.04 4.19 -7.58
C ILE A 223 13.82 3.76 -6.15
N GLY A 224 14.32 4.56 -5.21
CA GLY A 224 14.19 4.37 -3.79
C GLY A 224 15.50 4.44 -3.05
N ASP A 225 15.46 4.06 -1.78
CA ASP A 225 16.63 4.04 -0.90
C ASP A 225 16.41 2.99 0.21
N GLY A 226 17.47 2.67 0.94
CA GLY A 226 17.38 1.76 2.08
C GLY A 226 18.70 1.11 2.47
N PRO A 227 18.67 0.21 3.46
CA PRO A 227 19.87 -0.43 4.00
C PRO A 227 20.71 -1.20 2.97
N LEU A 228 20.12 -1.59 1.84
CA LEU A 228 20.83 -2.31 0.78
C LEU A 228 21.56 -1.41 -0.22
N LYS A 229 21.56 -0.07 -0.07
CA LYS A 229 22.17 0.84 -1.05
C LYS A 229 23.61 0.49 -1.38
N ALA A 230 24.45 0.41 -0.35
CA ALA A 230 25.87 0.08 -0.53
C ALA A 230 26.09 -1.30 -1.17
N ASP A 231 25.23 -2.26 -0.85
CA ASP A 231 25.27 -3.61 -1.42
C ASP A 231 24.85 -3.61 -2.90
N VAL A 232 23.79 -2.92 -3.27
CA VAL A 232 23.33 -2.73 -4.65
C VAL A 232 24.44 -2.11 -5.50
N GLU A 233 25.03 -1.00 -5.06
CA GLU A 233 26.12 -0.33 -5.74
C GLU A 233 27.37 -1.25 -5.90
N LYS A 234 27.67 -2.03 -4.85
CA LYS A 234 28.75 -3.02 -4.87
C LYS A 234 28.48 -4.12 -5.93
N ILE A 235 27.27 -4.69 -5.95
CA ILE A 235 26.88 -5.73 -6.92
C ILE A 235 27.06 -5.20 -8.35
N ILE A 236 26.56 -3.98 -8.64
CA ILE A 236 26.65 -3.37 -9.97
C ILE A 236 28.12 -3.22 -10.39
N ARG A 237 28.96 -2.65 -9.52
CA ARG A 237 30.39 -2.43 -9.82
C ARG A 237 31.15 -3.73 -10.00
N GLN A 238 31.02 -4.68 -9.07
CA GLN A 238 31.76 -5.94 -9.11
C GLN A 238 31.40 -6.81 -10.31
N ASN A 239 30.13 -6.82 -10.70
CA ASN A 239 29.67 -7.61 -11.84
C ASN A 239 29.65 -6.82 -13.15
N LYS A 240 30.11 -5.54 -13.15
CA LYS A 240 30.13 -4.65 -14.31
C LYS A 240 28.80 -4.59 -15.05
N ILE A 241 27.68 -4.54 -14.29
CA ILE A 241 26.34 -4.51 -14.87
C ILE A 241 26.13 -3.15 -15.53
N LYS A 242 25.88 -3.17 -16.84
CA LYS A 242 25.63 -1.95 -17.64
C LYS A 242 24.14 -1.59 -17.65
N GLY A 243 23.82 -0.32 -17.92
CA GLY A 243 22.44 0.15 -18.10
C GLY A 243 21.60 0.18 -16.82
N VAL A 244 22.22 0.26 -15.66
CA VAL A 244 21.52 0.43 -14.38
C VAL A 244 21.63 1.88 -13.93
N ASP A 245 20.45 2.53 -13.74
CA ASP A 245 20.33 3.88 -13.24
C ASP A 245 19.79 3.90 -11.80
N LEU A 246 20.40 4.70 -10.95
CA LEU A 246 20.11 4.80 -9.51
C LEU A 246 19.74 6.24 -9.12
N PRO A 247 18.54 6.74 -9.46
CA PRO A 247 18.14 8.11 -9.10
C PRO A 247 18.02 8.35 -7.60
N GLY A 248 17.97 7.29 -6.80
CA GLY A 248 17.74 7.38 -5.37
C GLY A 248 16.28 7.65 -5.02
N PHE A 249 16.06 8.40 -3.94
CA PHE A 249 14.72 8.85 -3.58
C PHE A 249 14.34 10.07 -4.42
N VAL A 250 13.21 9.99 -5.12
CA VAL A 250 12.73 11.03 -6.04
C VAL A 250 11.40 11.63 -5.54
N SER A 251 11.04 12.80 -6.09
CA SER A 251 9.75 13.43 -5.83
C SER A 251 8.59 12.58 -6.36
N GLU A 252 7.36 12.84 -5.90
CA GLU A 252 6.16 12.16 -6.43
C GLU A 252 5.98 12.45 -7.93
N ALA A 253 6.22 13.67 -8.35
CA ALA A 253 6.15 14.06 -9.76
C ALA A 253 7.14 13.29 -10.63
N ASP A 254 8.40 13.16 -10.18
CA ASP A 254 9.42 12.39 -10.88
C ASP A 254 9.08 10.90 -10.87
N ARG A 255 8.58 10.36 -9.75
CA ARG A 255 8.13 8.97 -9.66
C ARG A 255 7.05 8.67 -10.70
N HIS A 256 6.08 9.57 -10.85
CA HIS A 256 5.04 9.46 -11.89
C HIS A 256 5.62 9.57 -13.30
N ARG A 257 6.61 10.46 -13.52
CA ARG A 257 7.29 10.58 -14.81
C ARG A 257 8.02 9.28 -15.17
N TYR A 258 8.87 8.75 -14.28
CA TYR A 258 9.56 7.48 -14.49
C TYR A 258 8.60 6.31 -14.72
N THR A 259 7.47 6.29 -14.01
CA THR A 259 6.46 5.23 -14.21
C THR A 259 5.88 5.28 -15.61
N LYS A 260 5.61 6.47 -16.18
CA LYS A 260 5.08 6.60 -17.53
C LYS A 260 6.12 6.27 -18.62
N GLU A 261 7.38 6.61 -18.37
CA GLU A 261 8.50 6.40 -19.30
C GLU A 261 8.97 4.94 -19.38
N ALA A 262 8.70 4.15 -18.34
CA ALA A 262 9.11 2.75 -18.28
C ALA A 262 8.30 1.87 -19.25
N LYS A 263 8.95 0.92 -19.92
CA LYS A 263 8.27 -0.11 -20.70
C LYS A 263 7.64 -1.17 -19.81
N TRP A 264 8.32 -1.57 -18.71
CA TRP A 264 7.83 -2.54 -17.75
C TRP A 264 8.09 -2.12 -16.31
N MET A 265 7.09 -2.27 -15.45
CA MET A 265 7.27 -2.21 -14.00
C MET A 265 7.68 -3.59 -13.47
N VAL A 266 8.77 -3.68 -12.69
CA VAL A 266 9.24 -4.95 -12.11
C VAL A 266 9.05 -4.93 -10.60
N THR A 267 8.24 -5.85 -10.09
CA THR A 267 7.92 -5.97 -8.66
C THR A 267 8.18 -7.41 -8.18
N PRO A 268 9.43 -7.75 -7.85
CA PRO A 268 9.84 -9.12 -7.55
C PRO A 268 10.08 -9.35 -6.04
N PRO A 269 9.13 -9.11 -5.12
CA PRO A 269 9.37 -9.38 -3.72
C PRO A 269 9.72 -10.85 -3.51
N HIS A 270 10.65 -11.13 -2.58
CA HIS A 270 11.01 -12.50 -2.29
C HIS A 270 10.37 -13.04 -0.99
N THR A 271 9.48 -12.26 -0.40
CA THR A 271 8.56 -12.67 0.67
C THR A 271 7.15 -12.27 0.29
N ASN A 272 6.16 -12.86 0.97
CA ASN A 272 4.76 -12.44 0.77
C ASN A 272 4.64 -10.93 0.96
N GLU A 273 4.14 -10.26 -0.05
CA GLU A 273 3.75 -8.85 -0.01
C GLU A 273 2.25 -8.75 0.25
N ASP A 274 1.85 -7.85 1.12
CA ASP A 274 0.43 -7.71 1.49
C ASP A 274 -0.42 -7.20 0.32
N LEU A 275 0.12 -6.30 -0.50
CA LEU A 275 -0.57 -5.70 -1.65
C LEU A 275 0.42 -5.36 -2.79
N GLY A 276 1.28 -4.34 -2.61
CA GLY A 276 2.11 -3.74 -3.66
C GLY A 276 1.36 -2.65 -4.44
N LEU A 277 1.66 -1.37 -4.18
CA LEU A 277 0.99 -0.25 -4.85
C LEU A 277 1.61 0.10 -6.21
N THR A 278 2.90 -0.12 -6.38
CA THR A 278 3.61 0.24 -7.61
C THR A 278 3.07 -0.43 -8.88
N PRO A 279 2.59 -1.70 -8.85
CA PRO A 279 1.88 -2.26 -9.97
C PRO A 279 0.57 -1.54 -10.32
N LEU A 280 -0.18 -1.05 -9.32
CA LEU A 280 -1.41 -0.29 -9.59
C LEU A 280 -1.08 1.04 -10.27
N GLU A 281 -0.05 1.74 -9.78
CA GLU A 281 0.44 2.99 -10.36
C GLU A 281 0.90 2.78 -11.81
N ALA A 282 1.62 1.71 -12.10
CA ALA A 282 2.04 1.36 -13.45
C ALA A 282 0.85 1.08 -14.38
N ARG A 283 -0.11 0.29 -13.91
CA ARG A 283 -1.32 -0.04 -14.67
C ARG A 283 -2.18 1.16 -15.00
N SER A 284 -2.24 2.18 -14.12
CA SER A 284 -3.05 3.38 -14.37
C SER A 284 -2.62 4.16 -15.61
N VAL A 285 -1.37 4.00 -16.02
CA VAL A 285 -0.80 4.61 -17.22
C VAL A 285 -0.47 3.56 -18.32
N GLY A 286 -1.03 2.37 -18.22
CA GLY A 286 -0.88 1.30 -19.20
C GLY A 286 0.53 0.71 -19.26
N VAL A 287 1.30 0.74 -18.17
CA VAL A 287 2.61 0.07 -18.06
C VAL A 287 2.41 -1.33 -17.48
N PRO A 288 2.66 -2.39 -18.25
CA PRO A 288 2.50 -3.76 -17.77
C PRO A 288 3.57 -4.13 -16.75
N CYS A 289 3.28 -5.18 -15.96
CA CYS A 289 4.10 -5.59 -14.84
C CYS A 289 4.80 -6.94 -15.08
N ILE A 290 6.02 -7.05 -14.56
CA ILE A 290 6.70 -8.32 -14.30
C ILE A 290 6.71 -8.47 -12.77
N ALA A 291 6.07 -9.50 -12.24
CA ALA A 291 5.80 -9.58 -10.82
C ALA A 291 5.91 -11.01 -10.29
N THR A 292 6.05 -11.17 -8.97
CA THR A 292 5.97 -12.51 -8.36
C THR A 292 4.53 -12.99 -8.28
N ASP A 293 4.34 -14.28 -8.51
CA ASP A 293 3.05 -14.97 -8.33
C ASP A 293 2.88 -15.40 -6.87
N ASP A 294 2.83 -14.41 -5.97
CA ASP A 294 2.71 -14.69 -4.53
C ASP A 294 2.19 -13.47 -3.73
N GLY A 295 1.51 -13.75 -2.62
CA GLY A 295 0.93 -12.72 -1.77
C GLY A 295 -0.20 -11.93 -2.45
N GLY A 296 -0.29 -10.63 -2.16
CA GLY A 296 -1.25 -9.72 -2.77
C GLY A 296 -0.77 -9.10 -4.09
N VAL A 297 0.46 -9.40 -4.53
CA VAL A 297 1.04 -8.81 -5.75
C VAL A 297 0.28 -9.20 -7.02
N PRO A 298 -0.18 -10.47 -7.21
CA PRO A 298 -0.95 -10.84 -8.39
C PRO A 298 -2.23 -10.01 -8.58
N GLU A 299 -2.89 -9.63 -7.49
CA GLU A 299 -4.10 -8.81 -7.56
C GLU A 299 -3.80 -7.40 -8.12
N THR A 300 -2.70 -6.81 -7.69
CA THR A 300 -2.31 -5.45 -8.11
C THR A 300 -1.66 -5.43 -9.49
N ALA A 301 -0.85 -6.43 -9.81
CA ALA A 301 -0.21 -6.57 -11.12
C ALA A 301 -1.23 -6.92 -12.24
N GLY A 302 -2.34 -7.59 -11.87
CA GLY A 302 -3.42 -7.95 -12.77
C GLY A 302 -3.09 -9.14 -13.68
N LYS A 303 -4.11 -9.69 -14.33
CA LYS A 303 -4.01 -10.93 -15.13
C LYS A 303 -3.10 -10.85 -16.36
N HIS A 304 -2.76 -9.66 -16.80
CA HIS A 304 -1.89 -9.42 -17.96
C HIS A 304 -0.41 -9.27 -17.61
N ALA A 305 -0.04 -9.37 -16.32
CA ALA A 305 1.34 -9.37 -15.88
C ALA A 305 2.09 -10.64 -16.29
N LEU A 306 3.42 -10.52 -16.42
CA LEU A 306 4.32 -11.67 -16.56
C LEU A 306 4.72 -12.15 -15.17
N PHE A 307 4.22 -13.30 -14.76
CA PHE A 307 4.48 -13.80 -13.42
C PHE A 307 5.73 -14.68 -13.33
N CYS A 308 6.53 -14.47 -12.29
CA CYS A 308 7.69 -15.26 -11.96
C CYS A 308 7.57 -15.89 -10.57
N LYS A 309 8.30 -16.98 -10.34
CA LYS A 309 8.37 -17.64 -9.03
C LYS A 309 9.12 -16.77 -8.03
N ARG A 310 8.55 -16.60 -6.83
CA ARG A 310 9.15 -15.87 -5.73
C ARG A 310 10.57 -16.35 -5.42
N GLY A 311 11.50 -15.39 -5.27
CA GLY A 311 12.89 -15.66 -4.91
C GLY A 311 13.73 -16.38 -5.97
N CYS A 312 13.18 -16.62 -7.16
CA CYS A 312 13.84 -17.38 -8.20
C CYS A 312 14.42 -16.49 -9.31
N VAL A 313 15.72 -16.25 -9.27
CA VAL A 313 16.46 -15.47 -10.26
C VAL A 313 16.24 -16.00 -11.69
N LYS A 314 16.27 -17.31 -11.91
CA LYS A 314 16.06 -17.92 -13.24
C LYS A 314 14.64 -17.62 -13.75
N SER A 315 13.64 -17.76 -12.91
CA SER A 315 12.26 -17.48 -13.30
C SER A 315 12.06 -16.00 -13.66
N LEU A 316 12.63 -15.07 -12.87
CA LEU A 316 12.57 -13.65 -13.17
C LEU A 316 13.33 -13.33 -14.47
N ALA A 317 14.54 -13.86 -14.65
CA ALA A 317 15.32 -13.68 -15.87
C ALA A 317 14.54 -14.12 -17.13
N ASN A 318 13.85 -15.27 -17.06
CA ASN A 318 13.02 -15.72 -18.19
C ASN A 318 11.88 -14.72 -18.51
N ARG A 319 11.26 -14.09 -17.51
CA ARG A 319 10.21 -13.09 -17.76
C ARG A 319 10.77 -11.76 -18.27
N LEU A 320 11.94 -11.36 -17.80
CA LEU A 320 12.63 -10.20 -18.35
C LEU A 320 13.02 -10.45 -19.83
N GLN A 321 13.49 -11.65 -20.16
CA GLN A 321 13.83 -12.02 -21.53
C GLN A 321 12.58 -12.06 -22.43
N GLU A 322 11.48 -12.66 -21.96
CA GLU A 322 10.18 -12.64 -22.65
C GLU A 322 9.72 -11.23 -22.96
N ALA A 323 9.91 -10.29 -22.02
CA ALA A 323 9.59 -8.87 -22.21
C ALA A 323 10.50 -8.20 -23.24
N VAL A 324 11.77 -8.58 -23.31
CA VAL A 324 12.75 -8.08 -24.30
C VAL A 324 12.41 -8.57 -25.71
N ASP A 325 12.01 -9.84 -25.83
CA ASP A 325 11.74 -10.50 -27.11
C ASP A 325 10.33 -10.20 -27.66
N MET A 326 9.46 -9.60 -26.83
CA MET A 326 8.08 -9.28 -27.21
C MET A 326 8.03 -8.24 -28.33
N CYS A 327 7.29 -8.53 -29.40
CA CYS A 327 7.11 -7.58 -30.49
C CYS A 327 6.24 -6.39 -30.05
N GLU A 328 6.38 -5.25 -30.75
CA GLU A 328 5.68 -4.02 -30.36
C GLU A 328 4.17 -4.16 -30.38
N ALA A 329 3.60 -4.83 -31.37
CA ALA A 329 2.14 -5.04 -31.45
C ALA A 329 1.59 -5.85 -30.27
N GLU A 330 2.31 -6.88 -29.83
CA GLU A 330 1.94 -7.66 -28.65
C GLU A 330 2.07 -6.83 -27.36
N TYR A 331 3.13 -6.02 -27.27
CA TYR A 331 3.32 -5.11 -26.14
C TYR A 331 2.19 -4.08 -26.04
N GLU A 332 1.81 -3.45 -27.17
CA GLU A 332 0.72 -2.47 -27.20
C GLU A 332 -0.62 -3.07 -26.74
N GLN A 333 -0.96 -4.26 -27.23
CA GLN A 333 -2.16 -4.98 -26.78
C GLN A 333 -2.11 -5.26 -25.29
N LYS A 334 -0.95 -5.68 -24.77
CA LYS A 334 -0.75 -5.95 -23.36
C LYS A 334 -0.86 -4.68 -22.52
N ALA A 335 -0.30 -3.57 -22.97
CA ALA A 335 -0.36 -2.28 -22.32
C ALA A 335 -1.82 -1.78 -22.19
N LEU A 336 -2.58 -1.86 -23.28
CA LEU A 336 -4.01 -1.52 -23.29
C LEU A 336 -4.81 -2.40 -22.31
N ALA A 337 -4.69 -3.71 -22.43
CA ALA A 337 -5.39 -4.66 -21.57
C ALA A 337 -5.01 -4.52 -20.07
N THR A 338 -3.76 -4.13 -19.78
CA THR A 338 -3.29 -3.85 -18.43
C THR A 338 -4.01 -2.65 -17.83
N LYS A 339 -4.21 -1.59 -18.60
CA LYS A 339 -4.92 -0.38 -18.17
C LYS A 339 -6.41 -0.64 -17.98
N GLU A 340 -7.06 -1.26 -18.96
CA GLU A 340 -8.48 -1.58 -18.91
C GLU A 340 -8.81 -2.47 -17.70
N GLY A 341 -8.00 -3.50 -17.46
CA GLY A 341 -8.18 -4.40 -16.33
C GLY A 341 -7.99 -3.75 -14.94
N LEU A 342 -7.48 -2.52 -14.87
CA LEU A 342 -7.39 -1.80 -13.59
C LEU A 342 -8.76 -1.36 -13.08
N GLN A 343 -9.71 -1.06 -13.95
CA GLN A 343 -11.06 -0.64 -13.59
C GLN A 343 -11.80 -1.70 -12.77
N ASP A 344 -11.50 -2.97 -13.02
CA ASP A 344 -12.10 -4.09 -12.27
C ASP A 344 -11.57 -4.18 -10.83
N TYR A 345 -10.43 -3.58 -10.55
CA TYR A 345 -9.74 -3.70 -9.29
C TYR A 345 -9.90 -2.48 -8.38
N VAL A 346 -9.69 -1.26 -8.90
CA VAL A 346 -9.75 -0.02 -8.13
C VAL A 346 -11.20 0.31 -7.78
N ARG A 347 -11.44 0.61 -6.51
CA ARG A 347 -12.72 1.08 -6.02
C ARG A 347 -12.68 2.60 -5.83
N PRO A 348 -13.73 3.32 -6.26
CA PRO A 348 -13.81 4.75 -6.01
C PRO A 348 -13.92 5.04 -4.50
N LEU A 349 -13.43 6.19 -4.06
CA LEU A 349 -13.52 6.63 -2.66
C LEU A 349 -14.97 6.70 -2.17
N ASP A 350 -15.92 6.92 -3.07
CA ASP A 350 -17.36 6.85 -2.77
C ASP A 350 -17.78 5.54 -2.10
N GLU A 351 -17.12 4.43 -2.40
CA GLU A 351 -17.42 3.15 -1.78
C GLU A 351 -17.05 3.13 -0.29
N TYR A 352 -15.97 3.81 0.08
CA TYR A 352 -15.60 3.99 1.49
C TYR A 352 -16.63 4.87 2.22
N ALA A 353 -17.03 6.00 1.61
CA ALA A 353 -18.05 6.89 2.17
C ALA A 353 -19.39 6.18 2.34
N LYS A 354 -19.84 5.40 1.35
CA LYS A 354 -21.06 4.58 1.45
C LYS A 354 -21.00 3.58 2.60
N ASN A 355 -19.85 2.98 2.83
CA ASN A 355 -19.65 2.06 3.96
C ASN A 355 -19.76 2.79 5.31
N TYR A 356 -19.24 4.01 5.42
CA TYR A 356 -19.42 4.82 6.63
C TYR A 356 -20.89 5.18 6.85
N LEU A 357 -21.60 5.64 5.81
CA LEU A 357 -23.02 5.99 5.90
C LEU A 357 -23.92 4.82 6.31
N GLN A 358 -23.65 3.62 5.76
CA GLN A 358 -24.40 2.41 6.13
C GLN A 358 -24.28 2.06 7.62
N LEU A 359 -23.20 2.47 8.27
CA LEU A 359 -23.01 2.25 9.69
C LEU A 359 -23.83 3.21 10.55
N LEU A 360 -23.97 4.45 10.09
CA LEU A 360 -24.72 5.50 10.81
C LEU A 360 -26.23 5.21 10.83
N HIS A 361 -26.76 4.50 9.83
CA HIS A 361 -28.18 4.08 9.83
C HIS A 361 -28.51 3.01 10.89
N ARG A 362 -27.51 2.56 11.69
CA ARG A 362 -27.71 1.65 12.82
C ARG A 362 -27.80 2.35 14.17
N ILE A 363 -27.59 3.66 14.19
CA ILE A 363 -27.82 4.56 15.32
C ILE A 363 -29.21 5.17 15.19
#